data_485faf3f3c38b488a82214f11c4b5bb8
#
_entry.id   485faf3f3c38b488a82214f11c4b5bb8
#
_cell.length_a   1.000
_cell.length_b   1.000
_cell.length_c   1.000
_cell.angle_alpha   90.00
_cell.angle_beta   90.00
_cell.angle_gamma   90.00
#
_symmetry.space_group_name_H-M   'P 1'
#
loop_
_entity.id
_entity.type
_entity.pdbx_description
1 polymer ?
#
loop_
_entity_poly.entity_id
_entity_poly.type
_entity_poly.pdbx_seq_one_letter_code
_entity_poly.pdbx_strand_id
1 'polypeptide(L)'
;KTVFMSFQNGIGHEAIIQSIVGNEKVIGGTTTQASNILGPGHIMNHGSLPSWIGEYEGGITDRIKEIADTFTAHNLEMIAAEDVKKRKWMKLFALTAIGPLSAIFDLHHTDLYINNKANEVSRGLGKEIILETREVALADGVNVSEDECLFMFNKIVDSMQTNKSSMAFDVQYKRKTEIDFISGAVSKIGKKHGVK
;
A
#
# COMPACT_ATOMS: atom_id res chain seq x y z
N LYS A 1 6.44 0.29 -27.43
CA LYS A 1 5.12 -0.29 -27.10
C LYS A 1 4.62 0.35 -25.81
N THR A 2 3.30 0.64 -25.71
CA THR A 2 2.71 1.22 -24.50
C THR A 2 2.74 0.21 -23.35
N VAL A 3 3.17 0.66 -22.18
CA VAL A 3 3.15 -0.11 -20.91
C VAL A 3 2.21 0.59 -19.95
N PHE A 4 1.45 -0.17 -19.18
CA PHE A 4 0.53 0.33 -18.16
C PHE A 4 1.10 0.04 -16.77
N MET A 5 1.08 1.04 -15.92
CA MET A 5 1.60 0.98 -14.57
C MET A 5 0.60 1.63 -13.61
N SER A 6 0.35 0.99 -12.46
CA SER A 6 -0.53 1.55 -11.43
C SER A 6 0.23 1.73 -10.13
N PHE A 7 0.12 2.93 -9.53
CA PHE A 7 0.62 3.26 -8.18
C PHE A 7 -0.49 3.33 -7.13
N GLN A 8 -1.70 2.90 -7.48
CA GLN A 8 -2.83 2.92 -6.57
C GLN A 8 -2.57 2.06 -5.32
N ASN A 9 -3.11 2.51 -4.18
CA ASN A 9 -3.03 1.76 -2.94
C ASN A 9 -3.82 0.45 -3.04
N GLY A 10 -3.37 -0.55 -2.30
CA GLY A 10 -4.01 -1.87 -2.32
C GLY A 10 -3.48 -2.79 -3.41
N ILE A 11 -4.19 -3.88 -3.64
CA ILE A 11 -3.83 -4.95 -4.58
C ILE A 11 -5.04 -5.32 -5.45
N GLY A 12 -4.75 -5.88 -6.64
CA GLY A 12 -5.77 -6.32 -7.59
C GLY A 12 -5.98 -5.39 -8.79
N HIS A 13 -5.43 -4.18 -8.79
CA HIS A 13 -5.51 -3.24 -9.90
C HIS A 13 -4.84 -3.79 -11.16
N GLU A 14 -3.66 -4.40 -10.99
CA GLU A 14 -2.89 -4.97 -12.09
C GLU A 14 -3.68 -6.06 -12.82
N ALA A 15 -4.35 -6.94 -12.07
CA ALA A 15 -5.17 -8.01 -12.66
C ALA A 15 -6.33 -7.44 -13.51
N ILE A 16 -6.94 -6.34 -13.07
CA ILE A 16 -7.99 -5.65 -13.83
C ILE A 16 -7.40 -5.05 -15.12
N ILE A 17 -6.26 -4.38 -15.03
CA ILE A 17 -5.61 -3.79 -16.20
C ILE A 17 -5.17 -4.90 -17.17
N GLN A 18 -4.57 -5.98 -16.67
CA GLN A 18 -4.16 -7.15 -17.46
C GLN A 18 -5.31 -7.77 -18.24
N SER A 19 -6.49 -7.87 -17.64
CA SER A 19 -7.68 -8.40 -18.33
C SER A 19 -8.14 -7.57 -19.53
N ILE A 20 -7.72 -6.29 -19.60
CA ILE A 20 -8.10 -5.36 -20.67
C ILE A 20 -7.01 -5.25 -21.74
N VAL A 21 -5.73 -5.14 -21.33
CA VAL A 21 -4.64 -4.79 -22.24
C VAL A 21 -3.65 -5.93 -22.52
N GLY A 22 -3.75 -7.04 -21.80
CA GLY A 22 -2.82 -8.18 -21.87
C GLY A 22 -1.72 -8.09 -20.81
N ASN A 23 -1.28 -9.25 -20.31
CA ASN A 23 -0.31 -9.37 -19.21
C ASN A 23 1.03 -8.71 -19.54
N GLU A 24 1.48 -8.89 -20.79
CA GLU A 24 2.80 -8.40 -21.24
C GLU A 24 2.93 -6.88 -21.25
N LYS A 25 1.80 -6.16 -21.12
CA LYS A 25 1.78 -4.68 -21.09
C LYS A 25 1.69 -4.09 -19.71
N VAL A 26 1.55 -4.92 -18.66
CA VAL A 26 1.33 -4.41 -17.30
C VAL A 26 2.57 -4.65 -16.45
N ILE A 27 2.98 -3.62 -15.74
CA ILE A 27 3.99 -3.68 -14.69
C ILE A 27 3.36 -3.25 -13.37
N GLY A 28 3.81 -3.85 -12.28
CA GLY A 28 3.37 -3.48 -10.94
C GLY A 28 4.09 -2.22 -10.45
N GLY A 29 3.41 -1.45 -9.63
CA GLY A 29 3.99 -0.28 -8.99
C GLY A 29 3.47 -0.06 -7.58
N THR A 30 4.30 0.50 -6.72
CA THR A 30 3.91 1.02 -5.40
C THR A 30 4.76 2.22 -5.04
N THR A 31 4.18 3.19 -4.35
CA THR A 31 4.86 4.44 -3.98
C THR A 31 4.68 4.75 -2.51
N THR A 32 5.67 5.37 -1.90
CA THR A 32 5.57 6.00 -0.59
C THR A 32 5.46 7.52 -0.67
N GLN A 33 5.38 8.08 -1.86
CA GLN A 33 5.11 9.51 -2.06
C GLN A 33 3.78 9.89 -1.43
N ALA A 34 3.77 11.02 -0.74
CA ALA A 34 2.58 11.61 -0.14
C ALA A 34 2.39 13.03 -0.66
N SER A 35 1.17 13.35 -1.08
CA SER A 35 0.84 14.68 -1.58
C SER A 35 -0.62 15.03 -1.32
N ASN A 36 -0.90 16.32 -1.23
CA ASN A 36 -2.26 16.86 -1.12
C ASN A 36 -2.53 17.79 -2.29
N ILE A 37 -3.74 17.72 -2.83
CA ILE A 37 -4.24 18.68 -3.81
C ILE A 37 -4.74 19.91 -3.04
N LEU A 38 -4.13 21.07 -3.26
CA LEU A 38 -4.53 22.35 -2.67
C LEU A 38 -5.51 23.11 -3.54
N GLY A 39 -5.55 22.81 -4.83
CA GLY A 39 -6.44 23.41 -5.83
C GLY A 39 -6.11 22.91 -7.22
N PRO A 40 -6.83 23.34 -8.26
CA PRO A 40 -6.53 22.97 -9.64
C PRO A 40 -5.08 23.32 -10.01
N GLY A 41 -4.30 22.31 -10.43
CA GLY A 41 -2.89 22.45 -10.78
C GLY A 41 -1.93 22.77 -9.61
N HIS A 42 -2.41 22.77 -8.37
CA HIS A 42 -1.61 23.08 -7.18
C HIS A 42 -1.56 21.87 -6.25
N ILE A 43 -0.38 21.28 -6.11
CA ILE A 43 -0.12 20.09 -5.29
C ILE A 43 0.95 20.43 -4.25
N MET A 44 0.68 20.06 -3.00
CA MET A 44 1.68 20.03 -1.95
C MET A 44 2.32 18.65 -1.88
N ASN A 45 3.62 18.57 -2.09
CA ASN A 45 4.40 17.35 -1.90
C ASN A 45 4.94 17.31 -0.46
N HIS A 46 4.73 16.22 0.24
CA HIS A 46 5.19 16.00 1.63
C HIS A 46 6.59 15.36 1.72
N GLY A 47 7.32 15.33 0.63
CA GLY A 47 8.68 14.82 0.56
C GLY A 47 8.90 13.84 -0.58
N SER A 48 10.15 13.72 -0.99
CA SER A 48 10.57 12.77 -2.01
C SER A 48 10.92 11.45 -1.32
N LEU A 49 10.04 10.46 -1.46
CA LEU A 49 10.23 9.11 -0.97
C LEU A 49 10.26 8.15 -2.17
N PRO A 50 10.97 7.01 -2.08
CA PRO A 50 11.11 6.10 -3.20
C PRO A 50 9.78 5.47 -3.63
N SER A 51 9.72 5.14 -4.91
CA SER A 51 8.70 4.30 -5.52
C SER A 51 9.33 3.04 -6.06
N TRP A 52 8.59 1.94 -6.15
CA TRP A 52 9.07 0.67 -6.68
C TRP A 52 8.22 0.23 -7.85
N ILE A 53 8.89 -0.29 -8.88
CA ILE A 53 8.24 -0.92 -10.02
C ILE A 53 8.88 -2.28 -10.31
N GLY A 54 8.13 -3.17 -10.92
CA GLY A 54 8.63 -4.49 -11.30
C GLY A 54 7.67 -5.23 -12.22
N GLU A 55 8.15 -6.29 -12.82
CA GLU A 55 7.27 -7.23 -13.50
C GLU A 55 6.30 -7.82 -12.49
N TYR A 56 5.01 -7.92 -12.84
CA TYR A 56 4.02 -8.41 -11.89
C TYR A 56 4.21 -9.89 -11.55
N GLU A 57 4.76 -10.65 -12.48
CA GLU A 57 5.14 -12.05 -12.28
C GLU A 57 6.55 -12.22 -11.66
N GLY A 58 7.20 -11.12 -11.33
CA GLY A 58 8.54 -11.07 -10.74
C GLY A 58 9.67 -10.89 -11.74
N GLY A 59 10.83 -10.52 -11.22
CA GLY A 59 12.05 -10.29 -11.99
C GLY A 59 12.28 -8.85 -12.43
N ILE A 60 13.55 -8.55 -12.73
CA ILE A 60 13.98 -7.25 -13.23
C ILE A 60 14.38 -7.38 -14.71
N THR A 61 13.51 -6.94 -15.59
CA THR A 61 13.76 -6.90 -17.04
C THR A 61 14.43 -5.59 -17.45
N ASP A 62 14.95 -5.53 -18.68
CA ASP A 62 15.56 -4.30 -19.19
C ASP A 62 14.57 -3.14 -19.27
N ARG A 63 13.30 -3.41 -19.61
CA ARG A 63 12.26 -2.37 -19.60
C ARG A 63 12.00 -1.78 -18.20
N ILE A 64 12.07 -2.62 -17.14
CA ILE A 64 11.92 -2.15 -15.75
C ILE A 64 13.10 -1.26 -15.37
N LYS A 65 14.33 -1.65 -15.72
CA LYS A 65 15.53 -0.83 -15.48
C LYS A 65 15.43 0.51 -16.20
N GLU A 66 15.13 0.50 -17.51
CA GLU A 66 15.03 1.70 -18.33
C GLU A 66 14.00 2.70 -17.77
N ILE A 67 12.84 2.19 -17.35
CA ILE A 67 11.79 3.04 -16.75
C ILE A 67 12.28 3.60 -15.41
N ALA A 68 12.83 2.75 -14.53
CA ALA A 68 13.32 3.17 -13.22
C ALA A 68 14.42 4.25 -13.34
N ASP A 69 15.41 4.01 -14.22
CA ASP A 69 16.52 4.94 -14.48
C ASP A 69 16.00 6.27 -15.04
N THR A 70 15.02 6.22 -15.94
CA THR A 70 14.41 7.42 -16.54
C THR A 70 13.74 8.29 -15.47
N PHE A 71 12.93 7.70 -14.59
CA PHE A 71 12.30 8.47 -13.50
C PHE A 71 13.33 9.03 -12.52
N THR A 72 14.32 8.21 -12.14
CA THR A 72 15.37 8.60 -11.18
C THR A 72 16.22 9.74 -11.74
N ALA A 73 16.57 9.70 -13.03
CA ALA A 73 17.30 10.78 -13.69
C ALA A 73 16.52 12.13 -13.70
N HIS A 74 15.21 12.09 -13.48
CA HIS A 74 14.33 13.27 -13.38
C HIS A 74 13.87 13.57 -11.94
N ASN A 75 14.68 13.20 -10.95
CA ASN A 75 14.44 13.47 -9.52
C ASN A 75 13.18 12.78 -8.93
N LEU A 76 12.76 11.69 -9.54
CA LEU A 76 11.72 10.81 -8.98
C LEU A 76 12.35 9.44 -8.70
N GLU A 77 12.84 9.25 -7.47
CA GLU A 77 13.50 8.01 -7.08
C GLU A 77 12.60 6.80 -7.34
N MET A 78 12.99 6.01 -8.36
CA MET A 78 12.27 4.83 -8.80
C MET A 78 13.19 3.61 -8.72
N ILE A 79 12.80 2.62 -7.94
CA ILE A 79 13.61 1.43 -7.68
C ILE A 79 13.02 0.24 -8.44
N ALA A 80 13.85 -0.43 -9.24
CA ALA A 80 13.51 -1.69 -9.85
C ALA A 80 13.40 -2.78 -8.77
N ALA A 81 12.26 -3.42 -8.63
CA ALA A 81 11.99 -4.43 -7.62
C ALA A 81 11.93 -5.83 -8.24
N GLU A 82 12.70 -6.75 -7.70
CA GLU A 82 12.67 -8.17 -8.09
C GLU A 82 11.28 -8.79 -7.83
N ASP A 83 10.66 -8.43 -6.73
CA ASP A 83 9.31 -8.85 -6.33
C ASP A 83 8.48 -7.63 -5.95
N VAL A 84 7.84 -7.02 -6.94
CA VAL A 84 6.94 -5.87 -6.73
C VAL A 84 5.66 -6.29 -6.01
N LYS A 85 5.23 -7.54 -6.16
CA LYS A 85 4.06 -8.09 -5.45
C LYS A 85 4.33 -8.08 -3.95
N LYS A 86 5.50 -8.58 -3.51
CA LYS A 86 5.93 -8.51 -2.10
C LYS A 86 5.96 -7.05 -1.61
N ARG A 87 6.49 -6.11 -2.40
CA ARG A 87 6.51 -4.67 -2.04
C ARG A 87 5.12 -4.10 -1.82
N LYS A 88 4.15 -4.47 -2.65
CA LYS A 88 2.75 -4.06 -2.49
C LYS A 88 2.13 -4.64 -1.22
N TRP A 89 2.35 -5.92 -0.93
CA TRP A 89 1.89 -6.54 0.31
C TRP A 89 2.52 -5.91 1.55
N MET A 90 3.82 -5.58 1.52
CA MET A 90 4.49 -4.89 2.62
C MET A 90 3.83 -3.55 2.96
N LYS A 91 3.44 -2.76 1.94
CA LYS A 91 2.67 -1.53 2.16
C LYS A 91 1.25 -1.83 2.65
N LEU A 92 0.63 -2.88 2.13
CA LEU A 92 -0.74 -3.25 2.45
C LEU A 92 -0.92 -3.60 3.93
N PHE A 93 0.06 -4.24 4.59
CA PHE A 93 0.00 -4.54 6.02
C PHE A 93 -0.28 -3.30 6.87
N ALA A 94 0.40 -2.20 6.60
CA ALA A 94 0.13 -0.96 7.31
C ALA A 94 -1.23 -0.34 6.92
N LEU A 95 -1.57 -0.38 5.64
CA LEU A 95 -2.82 0.19 5.15
C LEU A 95 -4.06 -0.50 5.74
N THR A 96 -4.03 -1.84 5.92
CA THR A 96 -5.14 -2.60 6.51
C THR A 96 -5.37 -2.28 7.98
N ALA A 97 -4.29 -2.04 8.73
CA ALA A 97 -4.38 -1.73 10.16
C ALA A 97 -4.70 -0.26 10.43
N ILE A 98 -4.22 0.67 9.58
CA ILE A 98 -4.29 2.11 9.87
C ILE A 98 -5.50 2.75 9.22
N GLY A 99 -5.71 2.50 7.92
CA GLY A 99 -6.73 3.16 7.13
C GLY A 99 -8.14 2.99 7.70
N PRO A 100 -8.64 1.75 7.82
CA PRO A 100 -9.98 1.48 8.30
C PRO A 100 -10.21 1.95 9.75
N LEU A 101 -9.25 1.69 10.66
CA LEU A 101 -9.43 2.09 12.06
C LEU A 101 -9.45 3.61 12.22
N SER A 102 -8.57 4.34 11.52
CA SER A 102 -8.60 5.81 11.48
C SER A 102 -9.94 6.34 10.94
N ALA A 103 -10.51 5.67 9.93
CA ALA A 103 -11.78 6.08 9.33
C ALA A 103 -13.00 5.75 10.22
N ILE A 104 -13.03 4.57 10.87
CA ILE A 104 -14.14 4.13 11.72
C ILE A 104 -14.22 4.97 12.99
N PHE A 105 -13.07 5.23 13.61
CA PHE A 105 -13.01 5.98 14.87
C PHE A 105 -12.86 7.48 14.69
N ASP A 106 -12.68 7.95 13.46
CA ASP A 106 -12.41 9.37 13.12
C ASP A 106 -11.20 9.95 13.87
N LEU A 107 -10.18 9.13 14.10
CA LEU A 107 -8.98 9.48 14.86
C LEU A 107 -7.78 9.78 13.96
N HIS A 108 -6.94 10.71 14.44
CA HIS A 108 -5.59 10.86 13.91
C HIS A 108 -4.75 9.62 14.22
N HIS A 109 -3.71 9.39 13.44
CA HIS A 109 -2.82 8.24 13.66
C HIS A 109 -2.16 8.26 15.04
N THR A 110 -1.77 9.45 15.51
CA THR A 110 -1.18 9.62 16.85
C THR A 110 -2.17 9.29 17.97
N ASP A 111 -3.44 9.66 17.80
CA ASP A 111 -4.47 9.37 18.81
C ASP A 111 -4.84 7.89 18.79
N LEU A 112 -4.78 7.25 17.62
CA LEU A 112 -5.03 5.83 17.48
C LEU A 112 -3.90 4.97 18.08
N TYR A 113 -2.62 5.37 17.93
CA TYR A 113 -1.48 4.50 18.22
C TYR A 113 -0.44 5.06 19.20
N ILE A 114 -0.42 6.35 19.52
CA ILE A 114 0.67 6.97 20.29
C ILE A 114 0.22 7.69 21.57
N ASN A 115 -0.79 8.53 21.52
CA ASN A 115 -1.10 9.51 22.57
C ASN A 115 -2.18 9.11 23.59
N ASN A 116 -2.72 7.89 23.57
CA ASN A 116 -3.89 7.51 24.36
C ASN A 116 -3.61 6.29 25.24
N LYS A 117 -4.24 6.23 26.43
CA LYS A 117 -4.21 5.01 27.27
C LYS A 117 -4.85 3.79 26.59
N ALA A 118 -5.69 3.98 25.57
CA ALA A 118 -6.20 2.92 24.70
C ALA A 118 -5.20 2.40 23.68
N ASN A 119 -3.98 2.94 23.61
CA ASN A 119 -2.96 2.59 22.60
C ASN A 119 -2.57 1.12 22.62
N GLU A 120 -2.53 0.50 23.79
CA GLU A 120 -2.21 -0.93 23.89
C GLU A 120 -3.28 -1.76 23.18
N VAL A 121 -4.56 -1.41 23.34
CA VAL A 121 -5.68 -2.09 22.68
C VAL A 121 -5.63 -1.85 21.17
N SER A 122 -5.42 -0.60 20.75
CA SER A 122 -5.34 -0.27 19.32
C SER A 122 -4.13 -0.88 18.64
N ARG A 123 -2.96 -0.91 19.32
CA ARG A 123 -1.75 -1.59 18.83
C ARG A 123 -1.94 -3.09 18.77
N GLY A 124 -2.60 -3.69 19.78
CA GLY A 124 -2.97 -5.11 19.79
C GLY A 124 -3.87 -5.45 18.60
N LEU A 125 -4.95 -4.69 18.40
CA LEU A 125 -5.85 -4.88 17.27
C LEU A 125 -5.14 -4.69 15.92
N GLY A 126 -4.31 -3.66 15.79
CA GLY A 126 -3.50 -3.43 14.58
C GLY A 126 -2.56 -4.59 14.29
N LYS A 127 -1.91 -5.15 15.32
CA LYS A 127 -1.07 -6.34 15.21
C LYS A 127 -1.87 -7.56 14.73
N GLU A 128 -3.03 -7.83 15.30
CA GLU A 128 -3.90 -8.94 14.90
C GLU A 128 -4.33 -8.81 13.44
N ILE A 129 -4.78 -7.64 13.00
CA ILE A 129 -5.14 -7.37 11.60
C ILE A 129 -3.95 -7.67 10.66
N ILE A 130 -2.74 -7.28 11.06
CA ILE A 130 -1.54 -7.52 10.25
C ILE A 130 -1.22 -9.01 10.16
N LEU A 131 -1.34 -9.74 11.26
CA LEU A 131 -1.07 -11.18 11.29
C LEU A 131 -2.10 -11.96 10.45
N GLU A 132 -3.38 -11.61 10.52
CA GLU A 132 -4.41 -12.16 9.63
C GLU A 132 -4.10 -11.83 8.16
N THR A 133 -3.74 -10.58 7.87
CA THR A 133 -3.34 -10.15 6.51
C THR A 133 -2.13 -10.94 6.02
N ARG A 134 -1.18 -11.25 6.92
CA ARG A 134 0.01 -12.06 6.61
C ARG A 134 -0.36 -13.48 6.19
N GLU A 135 -1.27 -14.14 6.91
CA GLU A 135 -1.72 -15.49 6.53
C GLU A 135 -2.31 -15.52 5.11
N VAL A 136 -3.04 -14.47 4.75
CA VAL A 136 -3.56 -14.32 3.39
C VAL A 136 -2.43 -14.08 2.37
N ALA A 137 -1.43 -13.27 2.73
CA ALA A 137 -0.27 -13.01 1.87
C ALA A 137 0.53 -14.29 1.60
N LEU A 138 0.77 -15.11 2.64
CA LEU A 138 1.44 -16.42 2.50
C LEU A 138 0.65 -17.35 1.58
N ALA A 139 -0.67 -17.43 1.74
CA ALA A 139 -1.54 -18.22 0.88
C ALA A 139 -1.56 -17.72 -0.57
N ASP A 140 -1.36 -16.42 -0.80
CA ASP A 140 -1.22 -15.80 -2.13
C ASP A 140 0.21 -15.91 -2.71
N GLY A 141 1.09 -16.69 -2.05
CA GLY A 141 2.45 -17.00 -2.49
C GLY A 141 3.49 -15.94 -2.16
N VAL A 142 3.18 -14.99 -1.27
CA VAL A 142 4.13 -13.95 -0.83
C VAL A 142 4.80 -14.38 0.47
N ASN A 143 6.08 -14.74 0.39
CA ASN A 143 6.86 -15.13 1.56
C ASN A 143 7.28 -13.91 2.37
N VAL A 144 6.71 -13.77 3.56
CA VAL A 144 6.97 -12.68 4.50
C VAL A 144 6.94 -13.21 5.95
N SER A 145 7.95 -12.86 6.73
CA SER A 145 8.00 -13.22 8.14
C SER A 145 7.09 -12.33 8.99
N GLU A 146 6.74 -12.78 10.18
CA GLU A 146 6.01 -11.97 11.16
C GLU A 146 6.80 -10.72 11.52
N ASP A 147 8.11 -10.85 11.74
CA ASP A 147 8.98 -9.73 12.08
C ASP A 147 9.02 -8.66 10.97
N GLU A 148 9.05 -9.07 9.68
CA GLU A 148 8.98 -8.11 8.56
C GLU A 148 7.67 -7.32 8.59
N CYS A 149 6.53 -7.99 8.81
CA CYS A 149 5.22 -7.33 8.86
C CYS A 149 5.13 -6.35 10.04
N LEU A 150 5.51 -6.78 11.23
CA LEU A 150 5.45 -5.98 12.45
C LEU A 150 6.48 -4.85 12.45
N PHE A 151 7.66 -5.07 11.87
CA PHE A 151 8.64 -4.01 11.68
C PHE A 151 8.09 -2.88 10.81
N MET A 152 7.45 -3.21 9.70
CA MET A 152 6.84 -2.19 8.83
C MET A 152 5.71 -1.43 9.53
N PHE A 153 4.87 -2.11 10.30
CA PHE A 153 3.84 -1.46 11.08
C PHE A 153 4.41 -0.49 12.11
N ASN A 154 5.33 -0.96 12.94
CA ASN A 154 5.96 -0.12 13.95
C ASN A 154 6.69 1.07 13.32
N LYS A 155 7.45 0.86 12.25
CA LYS A 155 8.15 1.93 11.53
C LYS A 155 7.19 3.01 11.04
N ILE A 156 6.03 2.63 10.51
CA ILE A 156 5.03 3.57 10.03
C ILE A 156 4.38 4.28 11.21
N VAL A 157 3.94 3.56 12.23
CA VAL A 157 3.34 4.14 13.44
C VAL A 157 4.28 5.13 14.12
N ASP A 158 5.55 4.77 14.29
CA ASP A 158 6.54 5.60 14.97
C ASP A 158 6.95 6.84 14.13
N SER A 159 6.82 6.76 12.80
CA SER A 159 7.07 7.90 11.89
C SER A 159 5.85 8.79 11.66
N MET A 160 4.67 8.40 12.16
CA MET A 160 3.42 9.12 11.92
C MET A 160 3.40 10.49 12.57
N GLN A 161 3.06 11.46 11.76
CA GLN A 161 2.66 12.78 12.22
C GLN A 161 1.17 12.80 12.56
N THR A 162 0.70 13.93 13.14
CA THR A 162 -0.68 14.18 13.57
C THR A 162 -1.70 14.23 12.42
N ASN A 163 -1.61 13.33 11.44
CA ASN A 163 -2.49 13.28 10.28
C ASN A 163 -3.50 12.14 10.39
N LYS A 164 -4.68 12.33 9.81
CA LYS A 164 -5.64 11.27 9.53
C LYS A 164 -5.19 10.47 8.29
N SER A 165 -5.66 9.23 8.20
CA SER A 165 -5.46 8.44 6.97
C SER A 165 -6.20 9.05 5.78
N SER A 166 -5.74 8.75 4.56
CA SER A 166 -6.46 9.13 3.33
C SER A 166 -7.90 8.60 3.35
N MET A 167 -8.11 7.38 3.86
CA MET A 167 -9.44 6.77 3.98
C MET A 167 -10.35 7.54 4.95
N ALA A 168 -9.83 8.04 6.08
CA ALA A 168 -10.60 8.88 6.99
C ALA A 168 -11.00 10.21 6.34
N PHE A 169 -10.12 10.81 5.55
CA PHE A 169 -10.46 12.00 4.75
C PHE A 169 -11.53 11.69 3.71
N ASP A 170 -11.46 10.54 3.03
CA ASP A 170 -12.49 10.16 2.06
C ASP A 170 -13.87 10.01 2.73
N VAL A 171 -13.94 9.38 3.90
CA VAL A 171 -15.18 9.29 4.69
C VAL A 171 -15.66 10.67 5.10
N GLN A 172 -14.79 11.51 5.65
CA GLN A 172 -15.11 12.88 6.08
C GLN A 172 -15.68 13.73 4.94
N TYR A 173 -15.09 13.61 3.74
CA TYR A 173 -15.53 14.33 2.54
C TYR A 173 -16.59 13.57 1.72
N LYS A 174 -17.14 12.48 2.24
CA LYS A 174 -18.17 11.65 1.57
C LYS A 174 -17.72 11.17 0.18
N ARG A 175 -16.45 10.84 0.02
CA ARG A 175 -15.88 10.26 -1.18
C ARG A 175 -15.83 8.75 -1.08
N LYS A 176 -15.79 8.07 -2.21
CA LYS A 176 -15.57 6.62 -2.26
C LYS A 176 -14.14 6.32 -1.77
N THR A 177 -14.05 5.40 -0.82
CA THR A 177 -12.77 4.94 -0.27
C THR A 177 -12.15 3.84 -1.14
N GLU A 178 -10.87 3.54 -0.92
CA GLU A 178 -10.13 2.43 -1.54
C GLU A 178 -10.31 1.10 -0.78
N ILE A 179 -11.27 0.98 0.13
CA ILE A 179 -11.45 -0.18 1.01
C ILE A 179 -11.55 -1.51 0.25
N ASP A 180 -12.17 -1.50 -0.94
CA ASP A 180 -12.35 -2.69 -1.78
C ASP A 180 -11.02 -3.29 -2.26
N PHE A 181 -9.97 -2.46 -2.40
CA PHE A 181 -8.62 -2.84 -2.83
C PHE A 181 -7.63 -2.98 -1.66
N ILE A 182 -8.05 -2.63 -0.45
CA ILE A 182 -7.28 -2.77 0.79
C ILE A 182 -7.82 -3.98 1.56
N SER A 183 -8.63 -3.79 2.58
CA SER A 183 -9.17 -4.90 3.38
C SER A 183 -10.13 -5.79 2.58
N GLY A 184 -10.88 -5.23 1.64
CA GLY A 184 -11.74 -5.99 0.73
C GLY A 184 -10.96 -6.94 -0.17
N ALA A 185 -9.78 -6.54 -0.66
CA ALA A 185 -8.91 -7.40 -1.45
C ALA A 185 -8.34 -8.54 -0.60
N VAL A 186 -7.87 -8.24 0.63
CA VAL A 186 -7.41 -9.27 1.58
C VAL A 186 -8.50 -10.30 1.83
N SER A 187 -9.73 -9.86 2.14
CA SER A 187 -10.87 -10.74 2.35
C SER A 187 -11.19 -11.61 1.12
N LYS A 188 -11.13 -11.06 -0.08
CA LYS A 188 -11.38 -11.81 -1.34
C LYS A 188 -10.32 -12.88 -1.58
N ILE A 189 -9.04 -12.53 -1.36
CA ILE A 189 -7.92 -13.45 -1.55
C ILE A 189 -7.97 -14.54 -0.47
N GLY A 190 -8.21 -14.17 0.80
CA GLY A 190 -8.37 -15.11 1.90
C GLY A 190 -9.46 -16.16 1.60
N LYS A 191 -10.65 -15.72 1.17
CA LYS A 191 -11.72 -16.61 0.74
C LYS A 191 -11.33 -17.55 -0.39
N LYS A 192 -10.61 -17.04 -1.40
CA LYS A 192 -10.12 -17.81 -2.54
C LYS A 192 -9.19 -18.95 -2.09
N HIS A 193 -8.38 -18.72 -1.07
CA HIS A 193 -7.40 -19.68 -0.55
C HIS A 193 -7.87 -20.44 0.70
N GLY A 194 -9.11 -20.23 1.15
CA GLY A 194 -9.67 -20.91 2.33
C GLY A 194 -9.07 -20.43 3.65
N VAL A 195 -8.43 -19.27 3.67
CA VAL A 195 -7.97 -18.61 4.90
C VAL A 195 -9.19 -17.97 5.58
N LYS A 196 -9.35 -18.23 6.88
CA LYS A 196 -10.47 -17.71 7.69
C LYS A 196 -10.21 -16.30 8.17
#